data_65e70513769122159e97c80d690c8be7
#
_entry.id   65e70513769122159e97c80d690c8be7
#
_cell.length_a   1.000
_cell.length_b   1.000
_cell.length_c   1.000
_cell.angle_alpha   90.00
_cell.angle_beta   90.00
_cell.angle_gamma   90.00
#
_symmetry.space_group_name_H-M   'P 1'
#
loop_
_entity.id
_entity.type
_entity.pdbx_description
1 polymer ?
#
loop_
_entity_poly.entity_id
_entity_poly.type
_entity_poly.pdbx_seq_one_letter_code
_entity_poly.pdbx_strand_id
1 'polypeptide(L)'
;MYSSEQLNAIHLSRVGFEFEFFSDSDLTKTKEDLTRTLGKKIRIEDKAHSDFKPSADVFKMEPDNSGGTGMIELVTGPMPYAEAKVLMAKVLNWIKANGSTNDRSSIHVNLAFNTEKMGPKFDMAKLDVGKFVLGFDEDLVYETFPNRKDSVYAKSIKFVMPLNGMTQRSPGKLDWKNYQFVSEKYYGVNFTKIPKGYIEFRYLGGKGYESKYQQIVKMMDHFVASLYGALNEPAYNEREEKELDRLLQVHSKVIKAYRSYDDFVKLYPNIKLLVDLKTATQLIKLYYPQMREAIFKLLTKAEMQEGLINYDSDQGKMQVKGAKLDKCFSLYGFDMVECELKGNITDCDLFDCDIRDSSLSKCNLFGASTVAGCKVENCYTSRNVELDDCYVFGQNSVFSGQMKGGIFRQGRATKHAKFDGTEVIEIEKIK
;
A
#
# COMPACT_ATOMS: atom_id res chain seq x y z
N MET A 1 -17.64 2.08 -23.98
CA MET A 1 -17.37 1.08 -25.06
C MET A 1 -15.98 1.39 -25.61
N TYR A 2 -15.11 0.41 -25.78
CA TYR A 2 -13.76 0.63 -26.32
C TYR A 2 -13.78 0.81 -27.83
N SER A 3 -12.87 1.66 -28.36
CA SER A 3 -12.69 1.79 -29.82
C SER A 3 -12.07 0.52 -30.41
N SER A 4 -12.13 0.38 -31.75
CA SER A 4 -11.51 -0.75 -32.46
C SER A 4 -9.99 -0.82 -32.20
N GLU A 5 -9.33 0.34 -32.13
CA GLU A 5 -7.92 0.44 -31.83
C GLU A 5 -7.60 0.02 -30.39
N GLN A 6 -8.42 0.42 -29.42
CA GLN A 6 -8.28 -0.03 -28.03
C GLN A 6 -8.48 -1.54 -27.90
N LEU A 7 -9.48 -2.11 -28.59
CA LEU A 7 -9.68 -3.56 -28.62
C LEU A 7 -8.47 -4.28 -29.21
N ASN A 8 -7.90 -3.74 -30.30
CA ASN A 8 -6.69 -4.31 -30.89
C ASN A 8 -5.49 -4.19 -29.92
N ALA A 9 -5.36 -3.09 -29.21
CA ALA A 9 -4.33 -2.92 -28.19
C ALA A 9 -4.46 -3.91 -27.04
N ILE A 10 -5.69 -4.22 -26.60
CA ILE A 10 -5.98 -5.25 -25.61
C ILE A 10 -5.49 -6.61 -26.11
N HIS A 11 -5.82 -6.99 -27.36
CA HIS A 11 -5.37 -8.27 -27.93
C HIS A 11 -3.86 -8.39 -28.11
N LEU A 12 -3.17 -7.27 -28.35
CA LEU A 12 -1.72 -7.23 -28.58
C LEU A 12 -0.92 -6.95 -27.29
N SER A 13 -1.58 -6.78 -26.17
CA SER A 13 -0.89 -6.60 -24.90
C SER A 13 -0.29 -7.91 -24.37
N ARG A 14 0.71 -7.77 -23.53
CA ARG A 14 1.34 -8.85 -22.76
C ARG A 14 1.09 -8.65 -21.30
N VAL A 15 0.72 -9.73 -20.63
CA VAL A 15 0.30 -9.70 -19.23
C VAL A 15 1.08 -10.72 -18.44
N GLY A 16 1.60 -10.31 -17.28
CA GLY A 16 2.07 -11.17 -16.21
C GLY A 16 1.27 -10.92 -14.94
N PHE A 17 1.22 -11.88 -14.06
CA PHE A 17 0.51 -11.79 -12.78
C PHE A 17 1.42 -12.12 -11.60
N GLU A 18 1.05 -11.55 -10.46
CA GLU A 18 1.47 -11.95 -9.12
C GLU A 18 0.18 -12.20 -8.33
N PHE A 19 -0.09 -13.47 -7.97
CA PHE A 19 -1.28 -13.85 -7.21
C PHE A 19 -0.89 -14.15 -5.77
N GLU A 20 -1.48 -13.45 -4.82
CA GLU A 20 -1.26 -13.65 -3.39
C GLU A 20 -2.47 -14.39 -2.77
N PHE A 21 -2.23 -15.56 -2.18
CA PHE A 21 -3.29 -16.41 -1.61
C PHE A 21 -2.76 -17.32 -0.50
N PHE A 22 -3.66 -17.95 0.23
CA PHE A 22 -3.38 -19.04 1.16
C PHE A 22 -3.77 -20.37 0.55
N SER A 23 -2.97 -21.40 0.77
CA SER A 23 -3.29 -22.77 0.35
C SER A 23 -3.69 -23.63 1.55
N ASP A 24 -4.65 -24.52 1.36
CA ASP A 24 -5.04 -25.52 2.34
C ASP A 24 -4.00 -26.66 2.48
N SER A 25 -2.97 -26.66 1.63
CA SER A 25 -1.89 -27.65 1.57
C SER A 25 -0.53 -26.99 1.75
N ASP A 26 0.49 -27.78 2.04
CA ASP A 26 1.87 -27.34 2.03
C ASP A 26 2.33 -26.84 0.64
N LEU A 27 3.46 -26.15 0.63
CA LEU A 27 3.99 -25.49 -0.57
C LEU A 27 4.32 -26.47 -1.70
N THR A 28 4.81 -27.68 -1.35
CA THR A 28 5.17 -28.71 -2.34
C THR A 28 3.93 -29.28 -3.04
N LYS A 29 2.92 -29.65 -2.28
CA LYS A 29 1.65 -30.15 -2.81
C LYS A 29 0.93 -29.08 -3.61
N THR A 30 0.91 -27.85 -3.12
CA THR A 30 0.36 -26.68 -3.84
C THR A 30 1.02 -26.50 -5.20
N LYS A 31 2.36 -26.58 -5.27
CA LYS A 31 3.11 -26.54 -6.53
C LYS A 31 2.70 -27.65 -7.47
N GLU A 32 2.63 -28.90 -6.99
CA GLU A 32 2.29 -30.07 -7.82
C GLU A 32 0.90 -29.93 -8.42
N ASP A 33 -0.09 -29.53 -7.62
CA ASP A 33 -1.47 -29.34 -8.04
C ASP A 33 -1.62 -28.19 -9.04
N LEU A 34 -0.97 -27.05 -8.77
CA LEU A 34 -0.94 -25.92 -9.70
C LEU A 34 -0.21 -26.26 -11.00
N THR A 35 0.92 -26.97 -10.94
CA THR A 35 1.65 -27.44 -12.13
C THR A 35 0.73 -28.28 -13.04
N ARG A 36 -0.03 -29.20 -12.44
CA ARG A 36 -0.99 -30.05 -13.17
C ARG A 36 -2.14 -29.23 -13.76
N THR A 37 -2.70 -28.32 -12.97
CA THR A 37 -3.85 -27.49 -13.37
C THR A 37 -3.50 -26.50 -14.48
N LEU A 38 -2.33 -25.90 -14.40
CA LEU A 38 -1.90 -24.85 -15.33
C LEU A 38 -1.18 -25.42 -16.55
N GLY A 39 -0.59 -26.61 -16.45
CA GLY A 39 0.27 -27.17 -17.49
C GLY A 39 1.59 -26.41 -17.67
N LYS A 40 2.03 -25.71 -16.62
CA LYS A 40 3.25 -24.90 -16.62
C LYS A 40 4.19 -25.40 -15.52
N LYS A 41 5.50 -25.30 -15.72
CA LYS A 41 6.47 -25.63 -14.67
C LYS A 41 6.44 -24.53 -13.58
N ILE A 42 6.46 -24.95 -12.33
CA ILE A 42 6.53 -24.01 -11.19
C ILE A 42 7.79 -24.30 -10.41
N ARG A 43 8.60 -23.26 -10.20
CA ARG A 43 9.77 -23.28 -9.35
C ARG A 43 9.41 -22.70 -7.99
N ILE A 44 9.73 -23.41 -6.91
CA ILE A 44 9.62 -22.91 -5.55
C ILE A 44 10.91 -22.16 -5.24
N GLU A 45 10.77 -21.00 -4.62
CA GLU A 45 11.83 -20.21 -4.02
C GLU A 45 11.63 -20.16 -2.50
N ASP A 46 12.69 -20.36 -1.75
CA ASP A 46 12.63 -20.44 -0.28
C ASP A 46 12.51 -19.05 0.39
N LYS A 47 12.75 -18.00 -0.37
CA LYS A 47 12.74 -16.61 0.11
C LYS A 47 11.84 -15.75 -0.75
N ALA A 48 11.09 -14.85 -0.11
CA ALA A 48 10.38 -13.78 -0.78
C ALA A 48 11.34 -12.91 -1.61
N HIS A 49 10.86 -12.44 -2.77
CA HIS A 49 11.61 -11.57 -3.68
C HIS A 49 12.90 -12.17 -4.23
N SER A 50 12.89 -13.46 -4.55
CA SER A 50 14.04 -14.12 -5.19
C SER A 50 14.37 -13.48 -6.55
N ASP A 51 15.66 -13.58 -6.94
CA ASP A 51 16.14 -13.02 -8.23
C ASP A 51 15.68 -13.84 -9.46
N PHE A 52 15.03 -14.99 -9.26
CA PHE A 52 14.51 -15.79 -10.35
C PHE A 52 13.45 -15.03 -11.12
N LYS A 53 13.65 -14.90 -12.44
CA LYS A 53 12.71 -14.24 -13.35
C LYS A 53 11.81 -15.29 -14.01
N PRO A 54 10.51 -15.27 -13.74
CA PRO A 54 9.58 -16.20 -14.39
C PRO A 54 9.46 -15.93 -15.89
N SER A 55 9.18 -16.98 -16.66
CA SER A 55 8.92 -16.94 -18.09
C SER A 55 7.49 -17.38 -18.40
N ALA A 56 7.10 -17.37 -19.67
CA ALA A 56 5.81 -17.89 -20.10
C ALA A 56 5.61 -19.39 -19.79
N ASP A 57 6.70 -20.15 -19.61
CA ASP A 57 6.68 -21.60 -19.39
C ASP A 57 7.09 -22.03 -17.99
N VAL A 58 7.78 -21.15 -17.25
CA VAL A 58 8.27 -21.45 -15.89
C VAL A 58 7.86 -20.33 -14.97
N PHE A 59 6.92 -20.61 -14.09
CA PHE A 59 6.43 -19.68 -13.06
C PHE A 59 7.25 -19.79 -11.78
N LYS A 60 7.12 -18.79 -10.93
CA LYS A 60 7.73 -18.75 -9.62
C LYS A 60 6.66 -18.85 -8.55
N MET A 61 6.92 -19.60 -7.49
CA MET A 61 6.11 -19.62 -6.28
C MET A 61 7.01 -19.39 -5.07
N GLU A 62 6.68 -18.41 -4.27
CA GLU A 62 7.47 -18.03 -3.10
C GLU A 62 6.57 -17.66 -1.91
N PRO A 63 7.09 -17.73 -0.66
CA PRO A 63 6.36 -17.24 0.48
C PRO A 63 6.22 -15.71 0.41
N ASP A 64 5.04 -15.19 0.73
CA ASP A 64 4.80 -13.77 0.90
C ASP A 64 4.26 -13.50 2.31
N ASN A 65 4.98 -12.68 3.08
CA ASN A 65 4.60 -12.33 4.44
C ASN A 65 3.79 -11.02 4.53
N SER A 66 3.53 -10.35 3.42
CA SER A 66 2.80 -9.06 3.40
C SER A 66 1.36 -9.20 3.89
N GLY A 67 0.70 -10.32 3.60
CA GLY A 67 -0.68 -10.60 3.98
C GLY A 67 -0.86 -11.48 5.22
N GLY A 68 0.24 -11.94 5.80
CA GLY A 68 0.24 -12.82 6.98
C GLY A 68 1.04 -14.10 6.79
N THR A 69 1.28 -14.81 7.89
CA THR A 69 2.06 -16.05 7.88
C THR A 69 1.37 -17.12 7.03
N GLY A 70 2.12 -17.71 6.09
CA GLY A 70 1.63 -18.78 5.22
C GLY A 70 1.00 -18.30 3.91
N MET A 71 1.00 -16.99 3.63
CA MET A 71 0.62 -16.50 2.32
C MET A 71 1.67 -16.89 1.28
N ILE A 72 1.20 -17.23 0.11
CA ILE A 72 1.99 -17.65 -1.05
C ILE A 72 1.79 -16.64 -2.16
N GLU A 73 2.85 -16.31 -2.87
CA GLU A 73 2.81 -15.55 -4.12
C GLU A 73 3.15 -16.48 -5.31
N LEU A 74 2.25 -16.53 -6.29
CA LEU A 74 2.49 -17.16 -7.58
C LEU A 74 2.76 -16.08 -8.63
N VAL A 75 3.98 -16.05 -9.15
CA VAL A 75 4.41 -15.06 -10.14
C VAL A 75 4.55 -15.72 -11.51
N THR A 76 3.88 -15.17 -12.51
CA THR A 76 3.93 -15.64 -13.89
C THR A 76 4.85 -14.76 -14.76
N GLY A 77 5.38 -15.30 -15.83
CA GLY A 77 6.01 -14.50 -16.88
C GLY A 77 4.99 -13.80 -17.79
N PRO A 78 5.44 -12.86 -18.63
CA PRO A 78 4.57 -12.17 -19.57
C PRO A 78 4.08 -13.11 -20.68
N MET A 79 2.79 -13.09 -20.94
CA MET A 79 2.13 -13.91 -21.98
C MET A 79 1.11 -13.08 -22.77
N PRO A 80 0.63 -13.54 -23.93
CA PRO A 80 -0.43 -12.88 -24.69
C PRO A 80 -1.71 -12.71 -23.85
N TYR A 81 -2.43 -11.63 -24.04
CA TYR A 81 -3.63 -11.27 -23.25
C TYR A 81 -4.68 -12.40 -23.20
N ALA A 82 -4.94 -13.05 -24.33
CA ALA A 82 -5.92 -14.16 -24.38
C ALA A 82 -5.49 -15.36 -23.52
N GLU A 83 -4.20 -15.70 -23.56
CA GLU A 83 -3.62 -16.78 -22.73
C GLU A 83 -3.66 -16.39 -21.25
N ALA A 84 -3.34 -15.13 -20.93
CA ALA A 84 -3.38 -14.61 -19.57
C ALA A 84 -4.78 -14.72 -18.93
N LYS A 85 -5.85 -14.44 -19.68
CA LYS A 85 -7.24 -14.62 -19.21
C LYS A 85 -7.55 -16.09 -18.89
N VAL A 86 -7.14 -17.01 -19.76
CA VAL A 86 -7.35 -18.45 -19.54
C VAL A 86 -6.57 -18.94 -18.32
N LEU A 87 -5.32 -18.51 -18.19
CA LEU A 87 -4.49 -18.82 -17.03
C LEU A 87 -5.12 -18.30 -15.74
N MET A 88 -5.50 -17.03 -15.74
CA MET A 88 -6.14 -16.39 -14.58
C MET A 88 -7.39 -17.15 -14.14
N ALA A 89 -8.27 -17.54 -15.08
CA ALA A 89 -9.45 -18.33 -14.76
C ALA A 89 -9.09 -19.65 -14.05
N LYS A 90 -8.05 -20.34 -14.52
CA LYS A 90 -7.57 -21.58 -13.91
C LYS A 90 -7.02 -21.34 -12.49
N VAL A 91 -6.22 -20.29 -12.30
CA VAL A 91 -5.64 -19.94 -10.97
C VAL A 91 -6.77 -19.60 -10.00
N LEU A 92 -7.70 -18.73 -10.39
CA LEU A 92 -8.81 -18.31 -9.53
C LEU A 92 -9.70 -19.51 -9.14
N ASN A 93 -10.02 -20.39 -10.08
CA ASN A 93 -10.79 -21.60 -9.80
C ASN A 93 -10.01 -22.55 -8.87
N TRP A 94 -8.71 -22.67 -9.04
CA TRP A 94 -7.87 -23.47 -8.15
C TRP A 94 -7.87 -22.89 -6.73
N ILE A 95 -7.65 -21.58 -6.57
CA ILE A 95 -7.68 -20.91 -5.26
C ILE A 95 -9.04 -21.12 -4.58
N LYS A 96 -10.14 -20.96 -5.33
CA LYS A 96 -11.49 -21.17 -4.82
C LYS A 96 -11.73 -22.57 -4.29
N ALA A 97 -11.08 -23.58 -4.87
CA ALA A 97 -11.26 -24.99 -4.51
C ALA A 97 -10.27 -25.48 -3.45
N ASN A 98 -9.08 -24.87 -3.33
CA ASN A 98 -7.95 -25.43 -2.56
C ASN A 98 -7.25 -24.37 -1.68
N GLY A 99 -7.88 -23.22 -1.46
CA GLY A 99 -7.27 -22.16 -0.69
C GLY A 99 -8.23 -21.04 -0.37
N SER A 100 -7.68 -19.91 0.02
CA SER A 100 -8.47 -18.73 0.41
C SER A 100 -7.69 -17.43 0.20
N THR A 101 -8.40 -16.31 0.30
CA THR A 101 -7.84 -14.97 0.25
C THR A 101 -8.36 -14.11 1.39
N ASN A 102 -7.61 -13.11 1.80
CA ASN A 102 -8.01 -12.15 2.81
C ASN A 102 -7.96 -10.70 2.28
N ASP A 103 -8.25 -9.72 3.11
CA ASP A 103 -8.28 -8.30 2.69
C ASP A 103 -6.91 -7.76 2.26
N ARG A 104 -5.82 -8.44 2.62
CA ARG A 104 -4.46 -8.08 2.23
C ARG A 104 -3.99 -8.80 0.98
N SER A 105 -4.62 -9.90 0.60
CA SER A 105 -4.29 -10.64 -0.62
C SER A 105 -4.54 -9.78 -1.85
N SER A 106 -3.61 -9.75 -2.78
CA SER A 106 -3.71 -8.95 -4.00
C SER A 106 -3.45 -9.76 -5.28
N ILE A 107 -3.85 -9.17 -6.40
CA ILE A 107 -3.42 -9.57 -7.72
C ILE A 107 -2.70 -8.37 -8.32
N HIS A 108 -1.40 -8.53 -8.57
CA HIS A 108 -0.68 -7.54 -9.35
C HIS A 108 -0.76 -7.92 -10.83
N VAL A 109 -1.02 -6.94 -11.66
CA VAL A 109 -1.13 -7.12 -13.12
C VAL A 109 0.01 -6.34 -13.78
N ASN A 110 0.98 -7.07 -14.32
CA ASN A 110 2.12 -6.53 -15.03
C ASN A 110 1.76 -6.41 -16.52
N LEU A 111 1.72 -5.18 -17.06
CA LEU A 111 1.27 -4.90 -18.42
C LEU A 111 2.37 -4.29 -19.28
N ALA A 112 2.49 -4.79 -20.50
CA ALA A 112 3.30 -4.23 -21.58
C ALA A 112 2.58 -4.38 -22.92
N PHE A 113 2.99 -3.61 -23.92
CA PHE A 113 2.54 -3.83 -25.29
C PHE A 113 3.58 -4.63 -26.09
N ASN A 114 3.11 -5.37 -27.08
CA ASN A 114 3.98 -6.00 -28.06
C ASN A 114 4.45 -4.93 -29.07
N THR A 115 5.60 -4.34 -28.80
CA THR A 115 6.16 -3.26 -29.63
C THR A 115 6.53 -3.68 -31.05
N GLU A 116 6.80 -4.97 -31.29
CA GLU A 116 7.04 -5.51 -32.63
C GLU A 116 5.80 -5.41 -33.52
N LYS A 117 4.62 -5.65 -32.91
CA LYS A 117 3.33 -5.62 -33.63
C LYS A 117 2.66 -4.24 -33.62
N MET A 118 2.80 -3.50 -32.53
CA MET A 118 2.15 -2.21 -32.35
C MET A 118 3.02 -1.02 -32.75
N GLY A 119 4.32 -1.22 -32.85
CA GLY A 119 5.30 -0.20 -33.19
C GLY A 119 5.99 0.42 -31.95
N PRO A 120 7.14 1.08 -32.16
CA PRO A 120 8.02 1.53 -31.09
C PRO A 120 7.44 2.68 -30.24
N LYS A 121 6.33 3.31 -30.65
CA LYS A 121 5.67 4.33 -29.84
C LYS A 121 5.01 3.74 -28.59
N PHE A 122 4.69 2.44 -28.58
CA PHE A 122 4.09 1.72 -27.46
C PHE A 122 5.10 1.13 -26.50
N ASP A 123 6.36 1.52 -26.58
CA ASP A 123 7.33 1.25 -25.52
C ASP A 123 6.95 2.01 -24.25
N MET A 124 6.89 1.30 -23.11
CA MET A 124 6.55 1.88 -21.81
C MET A 124 7.46 3.03 -21.40
N ALA A 125 8.72 3.03 -21.86
CA ALA A 125 9.64 4.14 -21.63
C ALA A 125 9.19 5.47 -22.26
N LYS A 126 8.23 5.43 -23.18
CA LYS A 126 7.64 6.62 -23.83
C LYS A 126 6.34 7.09 -23.21
N LEU A 127 5.89 6.43 -22.15
CA LEU A 127 4.65 6.79 -21.49
C LEU A 127 4.71 8.22 -20.94
N ASP A 128 3.74 9.04 -21.33
CA ASP A 128 3.41 10.27 -20.62
C ASP A 128 2.63 9.91 -19.36
N VAL A 129 3.32 9.88 -18.21
CA VAL A 129 2.72 9.51 -16.94
C VAL A 129 1.64 10.50 -16.51
N GLY A 130 1.83 11.80 -16.81
CA GLY A 130 0.83 12.82 -16.51
C GLY A 130 -0.48 12.56 -17.25
N LYS A 131 -0.40 12.31 -18.55
CA LYS A 131 -1.56 11.96 -19.38
C LYS A 131 -2.23 10.67 -18.91
N PHE A 132 -1.44 9.65 -18.59
CA PHE A 132 -1.96 8.40 -18.04
C PHE A 132 -2.75 8.64 -16.74
N VAL A 133 -2.18 9.37 -15.78
CA VAL A 133 -2.83 9.65 -14.48
C VAL A 133 -4.11 10.46 -14.66
N LEU A 134 -4.12 11.43 -15.56
CA LEU A 134 -5.32 12.25 -15.86
C LEU A 134 -6.43 11.43 -16.52
N GLY A 135 -6.06 10.62 -17.50
CA GLY A 135 -7.01 9.81 -18.27
C GLY A 135 -7.48 8.53 -17.55
N PHE A 136 -6.75 8.09 -16.52
CA PHE A 136 -7.06 6.87 -15.78
C PHE A 136 -8.28 7.06 -14.86
N ASP A 137 -9.29 6.21 -15.01
CA ASP A 137 -10.47 6.22 -14.15
C ASP A 137 -10.22 5.37 -12.90
N GLU A 138 -9.61 5.98 -11.89
CA GLU A 138 -9.29 5.33 -10.63
C GLU A 138 -10.54 5.08 -9.77
N ASP A 139 -11.57 5.92 -9.90
CA ASP A 139 -12.82 5.75 -9.16
C ASP A 139 -13.55 4.48 -9.61
N LEU A 140 -13.57 4.19 -10.92
CA LEU A 140 -14.11 2.94 -11.46
C LEU A 140 -13.42 1.70 -10.84
N VAL A 141 -12.11 1.80 -10.60
CA VAL A 141 -11.36 0.70 -9.98
C VAL A 141 -11.78 0.52 -8.52
N TYR A 142 -11.88 1.60 -7.75
CA TYR A 142 -12.30 1.53 -6.35
C TYR A 142 -13.79 1.19 -6.17
N GLU A 143 -14.64 1.54 -7.11
CA GLU A 143 -16.03 1.04 -7.13
C GLU A 143 -16.08 -0.48 -7.31
N THR A 144 -15.19 -1.02 -8.15
CA THR A 144 -15.12 -2.47 -8.43
C THR A 144 -14.43 -3.26 -7.30
N PHE A 145 -13.40 -2.65 -6.69
CA PHE A 145 -12.59 -3.22 -5.61
C PHE A 145 -12.53 -2.23 -4.41
N PRO A 146 -13.63 -2.01 -3.69
CA PRO A 146 -13.72 -0.98 -2.66
C PRO A 146 -12.73 -1.19 -1.51
N ASN A 147 -12.40 -2.44 -1.17
CA ASN A 147 -11.41 -2.75 -0.14
C ASN A 147 -10.00 -2.25 -0.47
N ARG A 148 -9.74 -1.88 -1.73
CA ARG A 148 -8.42 -1.38 -2.16
C ARG A 148 -8.28 0.13 -1.99
N LYS A 149 -9.39 0.87 -1.83
CA LYS A 149 -9.38 2.33 -1.68
C LYS A 149 -8.58 2.78 -0.45
N ASP A 150 -8.70 2.02 0.65
CA ASP A 150 -8.01 2.32 1.91
C ASP A 150 -6.75 1.47 2.11
N SER A 151 -6.34 0.71 1.11
CA SER A 151 -5.14 -0.12 1.17
C SER A 151 -3.88 0.74 1.12
N VAL A 152 -2.98 0.51 2.07
CA VAL A 152 -1.64 1.13 2.05
C VAL A 152 -0.78 0.64 0.89
N TYR A 153 -1.15 -0.47 0.25
CA TYR A 153 -0.43 -1.09 -0.87
C TYR A 153 -1.03 -0.79 -2.25
N ALA A 154 -2.09 0.02 -2.32
CA ALA A 154 -2.74 0.43 -3.57
C ALA A 154 -3.21 1.90 -3.49
N LYS A 155 -2.37 2.77 -2.96
CA LYS A 155 -2.69 4.21 -2.81
C LYS A 155 -3.01 4.85 -4.14
N SER A 156 -3.89 5.87 -4.11
CA SER A 156 -4.27 6.63 -5.29
C SER A 156 -3.06 7.29 -5.97
N ILE A 157 -2.95 7.08 -7.28
CA ILE A 157 -1.94 7.78 -8.10
C ILE A 157 -2.32 9.24 -8.35
N LYS A 158 -3.61 9.55 -8.41
CA LYS A 158 -4.12 10.93 -8.61
C LYS A 158 -3.80 11.82 -7.43
N PHE A 159 -3.71 11.24 -6.25
CA PHE A 159 -3.38 11.99 -5.05
C PHE A 159 -1.94 12.53 -5.06
N VAL A 160 -1.03 11.87 -5.76
CA VAL A 160 0.40 12.25 -5.86
C VAL A 160 0.65 13.26 -6.97
N MET A 161 -0.24 13.33 -7.96
CA MET A 161 -0.07 14.14 -9.16
C MET A 161 0.19 15.64 -8.91
N PRO A 162 -0.53 16.31 -7.98
CA PRO A 162 -0.33 17.74 -7.71
C PRO A 162 1.05 18.12 -7.23
N LEU A 163 1.85 17.15 -6.80
CA LEU A 163 3.14 17.37 -6.14
C LEU A 163 4.32 17.43 -7.07
N ASN A 164 4.22 16.74 -8.17
CA ASN A 164 5.36 16.51 -9.05
C ASN A 164 5.57 17.64 -10.07
N GLY A 165 5.31 18.90 -9.68
CA GLY A 165 5.67 20.04 -10.48
C GLY A 165 4.70 20.35 -11.64
N MET A 166 3.50 19.78 -11.66
CA MET A 166 2.43 20.19 -12.58
C MET A 166 1.87 21.58 -12.25
N THR A 167 2.63 22.41 -11.57
CA THR A 167 2.28 23.81 -11.26
C THR A 167 2.26 24.73 -12.46
N GLN A 168 2.74 24.25 -13.60
CA GLN A 168 2.64 24.93 -14.87
C GLN A 168 1.98 24.00 -15.88
N ARG A 169 1.04 24.51 -16.67
CA ARG A 169 0.59 23.90 -17.92
C ARG A 169 1.79 23.80 -18.89
N SER A 170 2.74 22.97 -18.56
CA SER A 170 3.77 22.60 -19.48
C SER A 170 3.18 21.51 -20.37
N PRO A 171 3.06 21.72 -21.67
CA PRO A 171 2.75 20.66 -22.63
C PRO A 171 3.92 19.68 -22.79
N GLY A 172 4.82 19.62 -21.81
CA GLY A 172 5.96 18.74 -21.79
C GLY A 172 5.60 17.42 -21.14
N LYS A 173 5.90 16.32 -21.83
CA LYS A 173 5.80 14.96 -21.32
C LYS A 173 6.38 14.89 -19.92
N LEU A 174 5.53 14.57 -18.93
CA LEU A 174 6.01 14.15 -17.64
C LEU A 174 6.63 12.76 -17.80
N ASP A 175 7.93 12.75 -17.98
CA ASP A 175 8.74 11.54 -17.96
C ASP A 175 8.62 10.87 -16.57
N TRP A 176 8.57 9.54 -16.54
CA TRP A 176 8.55 8.77 -15.31
C TRP A 176 9.70 9.12 -14.35
N LYS A 177 10.83 9.62 -14.85
CA LYS A 177 11.97 10.10 -14.05
C LYS A 177 11.63 11.33 -13.22
N ASN A 178 10.70 12.15 -13.68
CA ASN A 178 10.22 13.32 -12.96
C ASN A 178 9.16 12.96 -11.90
N TYR A 179 8.67 11.72 -11.92
CA TYR A 179 7.78 11.12 -10.94
C TYR A 179 8.53 10.38 -9.82
N GLN A 180 9.69 10.84 -9.43
CA GLN A 180 10.53 10.18 -8.40
C GLN A 180 9.80 9.93 -7.07
N PHE A 181 8.75 10.69 -6.75
CA PHE A 181 7.90 10.43 -5.59
C PHE A 181 6.91 9.28 -5.79
N VAL A 182 6.67 8.82 -7.03
CA VAL A 182 5.92 7.61 -7.34
C VAL A 182 6.84 6.38 -7.38
N SER A 183 8.08 6.54 -6.93
CA SER A 183 9.06 5.44 -6.82
C SER A 183 8.70 4.41 -5.76
N GLU A 184 7.70 4.69 -4.93
CA GLU A 184 7.22 3.74 -3.94
C GLU A 184 6.33 2.67 -4.60
N LYS A 185 6.64 1.41 -4.32
CA LYS A 185 5.85 0.24 -4.75
C LYS A 185 4.43 0.16 -4.14
N TYR A 186 4.02 1.14 -3.34
CA TYR A 186 2.77 1.13 -2.57
C TYR A 186 1.61 1.88 -3.25
N TYR A 187 1.82 2.46 -4.43
CA TYR A 187 0.74 3.04 -5.22
C TYR A 187 0.00 1.98 -6.03
N GLY A 188 -1.24 2.27 -6.39
CA GLY A 188 -2.05 1.39 -7.22
C GLY A 188 -1.45 1.14 -8.61
N VAL A 189 -0.55 2.03 -9.06
CA VAL A 189 0.31 1.80 -10.23
C VAL A 189 1.76 2.02 -9.84
N ASN A 190 2.59 1.02 -10.08
CA ASN A 190 4.02 1.05 -9.83
C ASN A 190 4.77 1.39 -11.12
N PHE A 191 5.15 2.65 -11.27
CA PHE A 191 5.91 3.15 -12.42
C PHE A 191 7.40 2.79 -12.37
N THR A 192 7.92 2.30 -11.24
CA THR A 192 9.33 1.89 -11.12
C THR A 192 9.70 0.71 -12.02
N LYS A 193 8.69 0.05 -12.57
CA LYS A 193 8.86 -1.07 -13.50
C LYS A 193 9.04 -0.63 -14.96
N ILE A 194 8.82 0.64 -15.30
CA ILE A 194 8.98 1.17 -16.66
C ILE A 194 10.36 0.86 -17.28
N PRO A 195 11.50 1.01 -16.58
CA PRO A 195 12.81 0.63 -17.13
C PRO A 195 12.93 -0.86 -17.48
N LYS A 196 12.06 -1.70 -16.94
CA LYS A 196 11.97 -3.14 -17.25
C LYS A 196 11.01 -3.43 -18.41
N GLY A 197 10.42 -2.38 -19.03
CA GLY A 197 9.54 -2.47 -20.18
C GLY A 197 8.07 -2.76 -19.85
N TYR A 198 7.63 -2.65 -18.60
CA TYR A 198 6.24 -2.88 -18.21
C TYR A 198 5.79 -1.96 -17.08
N ILE A 199 4.49 -1.97 -16.78
CA ILE A 199 3.86 -1.30 -15.64
C ILE A 199 3.13 -2.33 -14.80
N GLU A 200 3.20 -2.17 -13.48
CA GLU A 200 2.53 -3.03 -12.51
C GLU A 200 1.32 -2.31 -11.92
N PHE A 201 0.14 -2.90 -12.07
CA PHE A 201 -1.11 -2.45 -11.44
C PHE A 201 -1.38 -3.28 -10.18
N ARG A 202 -1.61 -2.63 -9.05
CA ARG A 202 -1.75 -3.22 -7.72
C ARG A 202 -3.15 -3.03 -7.11
N TYR A 203 -4.09 -2.55 -7.89
CA TYR A 203 -5.44 -2.23 -7.42
C TYR A 203 -6.32 -3.44 -7.14
N LEU A 204 -6.02 -4.61 -7.71
CA LEU A 204 -6.90 -5.76 -7.65
C LEU A 204 -6.62 -6.61 -6.41
N GLY A 205 -7.66 -7.26 -5.88
CA GLY A 205 -7.51 -8.15 -4.74
C GLY A 205 -8.56 -7.95 -3.65
N GLY A 206 -8.17 -8.31 -2.42
CA GLY A 206 -9.04 -8.34 -1.26
C GLY A 206 -9.70 -9.70 -1.08
N LYS A 207 -10.37 -9.91 0.05
CA LYS A 207 -11.05 -11.16 0.39
C LYS A 207 -12.04 -11.57 -0.69
N GLY A 208 -11.95 -12.82 -1.15
CA GLY A 208 -12.86 -13.40 -2.14
C GLY A 208 -12.59 -12.98 -3.58
N TYR A 209 -11.41 -12.43 -3.90
CA TYR A 209 -11.10 -12.02 -5.27
C TYR A 209 -11.13 -13.18 -6.26
N GLU A 210 -10.90 -14.41 -5.81
CA GLU A 210 -10.94 -15.62 -6.62
C GLU A 210 -12.33 -15.88 -7.26
N SER A 211 -13.36 -15.21 -6.77
CA SER A 211 -14.71 -15.25 -7.33
C SER A 211 -15.03 -14.09 -8.27
N LYS A 212 -14.08 -13.17 -8.51
CA LYS A 212 -14.30 -11.91 -9.25
C LYS A 212 -13.69 -11.90 -10.66
N TYR A 213 -13.65 -13.06 -11.33
CA TYR A 213 -13.02 -13.17 -12.65
C TYR A 213 -13.46 -12.09 -13.66
N GLN A 214 -14.77 -11.87 -13.82
CA GLN A 214 -15.29 -10.91 -14.79
C GLN A 214 -14.91 -9.46 -14.44
N GLN A 215 -14.92 -9.14 -13.15
CA GLN A 215 -14.50 -7.82 -12.66
C GLN A 215 -13.01 -7.59 -12.91
N ILE A 216 -12.18 -8.60 -12.69
CA ILE A 216 -10.74 -8.52 -12.94
C ILE A 216 -10.48 -8.33 -14.43
N VAL A 217 -11.13 -9.10 -15.32
CA VAL A 217 -11.01 -8.91 -16.78
C VAL A 217 -11.41 -7.50 -17.19
N LYS A 218 -12.55 -6.99 -16.69
CA LYS A 218 -13.01 -5.63 -16.96
C LYS A 218 -11.95 -4.60 -16.56
N MET A 219 -11.30 -4.78 -15.41
CA MET A 219 -10.25 -3.86 -14.96
C MET A 219 -8.97 -4.00 -15.80
N MET A 220 -8.59 -5.21 -16.19
CA MET A 220 -7.46 -5.39 -17.11
C MET A 220 -7.68 -4.70 -18.45
N ASP A 221 -8.88 -4.82 -19.01
CA ASP A 221 -9.27 -4.08 -20.24
C ASP A 221 -9.14 -2.56 -20.04
N HIS A 222 -9.62 -2.06 -18.89
CA HIS A 222 -9.51 -0.64 -18.53
C HIS A 222 -8.05 -0.19 -18.41
N PHE A 223 -7.19 -0.98 -17.76
CA PHE A 223 -5.76 -0.68 -17.61
C PHE A 223 -5.07 -0.57 -18.97
N VAL A 224 -5.31 -1.54 -19.85
CA VAL A 224 -4.73 -1.54 -21.20
C VAL A 224 -5.24 -0.36 -22.02
N ALA A 225 -6.55 -0.09 -22.00
CA ALA A 225 -7.14 1.03 -22.74
C ALA A 225 -6.59 2.39 -22.28
N SER A 226 -6.39 2.57 -20.97
CA SER A 226 -5.81 3.78 -20.40
C SER A 226 -4.34 3.97 -20.80
N LEU A 227 -3.54 2.90 -20.76
CA LEU A 227 -2.16 2.93 -21.25
C LEU A 227 -2.08 3.23 -22.75
N TYR A 228 -2.96 2.61 -23.54
CA TYR A 228 -3.04 2.86 -24.98
C TYR A 228 -3.34 4.33 -25.27
N GLY A 229 -4.34 4.92 -24.59
CA GLY A 229 -4.67 6.34 -24.75
C GLY A 229 -3.48 7.25 -24.43
N ALA A 230 -2.82 7.01 -23.31
CA ALA A 230 -1.66 7.82 -22.89
C ALA A 230 -0.44 7.72 -23.82
N LEU A 231 -0.26 6.59 -24.53
CA LEU A 231 0.83 6.39 -25.48
C LEU A 231 0.48 6.82 -26.90
N ASN A 232 -0.80 6.75 -27.27
CA ASN A 232 -1.24 6.96 -28.65
C ASN A 232 -1.57 8.42 -28.96
N GLU A 233 -2.12 9.14 -27.99
CA GLU A 233 -2.64 10.50 -28.18
C GLU A 233 -1.65 11.52 -27.57
N PRO A 234 -1.07 12.42 -28.38
CA PRO A 234 -0.05 13.35 -27.89
C PRO A 234 -0.64 14.54 -27.09
N ALA A 235 -1.90 14.90 -27.32
CA ALA A 235 -2.55 16.03 -26.65
C ALA A 235 -3.51 15.55 -25.53
N TYR A 236 -3.73 16.39 -24.53
CA TYR A 236 -4.78 16.16 -23.55
C TYR A 236 -6.15 16.34 -24.20
N ASN A 237 -7.09 15.45 -23.87
CA ASN A 237 -8.47 15.60 -24.25
C ASN A 237 -9.22 16.46 -23.22
N GLU A 238 -10.47 16.85 -23.55
CA GLU A 238 -11.28 17.73 -22.69
C GLU A 238 -11.49 17.18 -21.26
N ARG A 239 -11.61 15.85 -21.11
CA ARG A 239 -11.73 15.19 -19.79
C ARG A 239 -10.43 15.31 -18.99
N GLU A 240 -9.30 15.08 -19.62
CA GLU A 240 -7.97 15.18 -19.01
C GLU A 240 -7.66 16.62 -18.60
N GLU A 241 -8.03 17.60 -19.43
CA GLU A 241 -7.89 19.04 -19.11
C GLU A 241 -8.75 19.44 -17.90
N LYS A 242 -10.02 19.01 -17.86
CA LYS A 242 -10.90 19.25 -16.70
C LYS A 242 -10.35 18.62 -15.42
N GLU A 243 -9.81 17.40 -15.50
CA GLU A 243 -9.23 16.73 -14.35
C GLU A 243 -7.93 17.44 -13.90
N LEU A 244 -7.11 17.89 -14.83
CA LEU A 244 -5.94 18.71 -14.53
C LEU A 244 -6.33 20.00 -13.82
N ASP A 245 -7.32 20.72 -14.32
CA ASP A 245 -7.82 21.96 -13.69
C ASP A 245 -8.35 21.68 -12.27
N ARG A 246 -9.08 20.58 -12.08
CA ARG A 246 -9.54 20.15 -10.76
C ARG A 246 -8.39 19.89 -9.79
N LEU A 247 -7.37 19.15 -10.22
CA LEU A 247 -6.20 18.83 -9.41
C LEU A 247 -5.36 20.08 -9.10
N LEU A 248 -5.20 20.99 -10.06
CA LEU A 248 -4.52 22.27 -9.86
C LEU A 248 -5.28 23.18 -8.87
N GLN A 249 -6.61 23.15 -8.89
CA GLN A 249 -7.42 23.87 -7.90
C GLN A 249 -7.22 23.30 -6.49
N VAL A 250 -7.22 21.98 -6.33
CA VAL A 250 -6.94 21.33 -5.06
C VAL A 250 -5.53 21.69 -4.59
N HIS A 251 -4.55 21.61 -5.47
CA HIS A 251 -3.17 21.99 -5.18
C HIS A 251 -3.05 23.47 -4.76
N SER A 252 -3.69 24.37 -5.51
CA SER A 252 -3.72 25.81 -5.18
C SER A 252 -4.34 26.09 -3.81
N LYS A 253 -5.44 25.39 -3.47
CA LYS A 253 -6.05 25.51 -2.13
C LYS A 253 -5.13 25.03 -1.04
N VAL A 254 -4.42 23.91 -1.25
CA VAL A 254 -3.46 23.37 -0.28
C VAL A 254 -2.25 24.30 -0.12
N ILE A 255 -1.70 24.83 -1.21
CA ILE A 255 -0.59 25.80 -1.14
C ILE A 255 -1.02 27.11 -0.45
N LYS A 256 -2.24 27.60 -0.72
CA LYS A 256 -2.78 28.75 -0.01
C LYS A 256 -2.98 28.48 1.48
N ALA A 257 -3.51 27.30 1.79
CA ALA A 257 -3.66 26.85 3.18
C ALA A 257 -2.32 26.74 3.92
N TYR A 258 -1.28 26.32 3.20
CA TYR A 258 0.09 26.31 3.72
C TYR A 258 0.63 27.70 4.08
N ARG A 259 0.28 28.73 3.33
CA ARG A 259 0.69 30.12 3.60
C ARG A 259 -0.01 30.73 4.80
N SER A 260 -1.16 30.19 5.21
CA SER A 260 -1.93 30.62 6.38
C SER A 260 -2.37 29.40 7.18
N TYR A 261 -1.90 29.31 8.42
CA TYR A 261 -2.32 28.25 9.35
C TYR A 261 -3.85 28.22 9.53
N ASP A 262 -4.47 29.40 9.62
CA ASP A 262 -5.93 29.52 9.84
C ASP A 262 -6.73 29.06 8.62
N ASP A 263 -6.22 29.28 7.41
CA ASP A 263 -6.85 28.79 6.18
C ASP A 263 -6.66 27.28 6.02
N PHE A 264 -5.52 26.77 6.44
CA PHE A 264 -5.26 25.33 6.47
C PHE A 264 -6.21 24.60 7.44
N VAL A 265 -6.42 25.16 8.62
CA VAL A 265 -7.37 24.63 9.61
C VAL A 265 -8.82 24.74 9.14
N LYS A 266 -9.18 25.77 8.37
CA LYS A 266 -10.51 25.88 7.75
C LYS A 266 -10.76 24.84 6.67
N LEU A 267 -9.75 24.52 5.85
CA LEU A 267 -9.84 23.51 4.79
C LEU A 267 -9.88 22.09 5.38
N TYR A 268 -9.24 21.88 6.51
CA TYR A 268 -9.15 20.58 7.18
C TYR A 268 -9.54 20.73 8.65
N PRO A 269 -10.83 20.95 8.96
CA PRO A 269 -11.29 21.21 10.32
C PRO A 269 -10.96 20.08 11.31
N ASN A 270 -10.80 18.85 10.81
CA ASN A 270 -10.41 17.69 11.62
C ASN A 270 -8.93 17.71 12.04
N ILE A 271 -8.08 18.52 11.39
CA ILE A 271 -6.70 18.77 11.78
C ILE A 271 -6.63 19.66 13.05
N LYS A 272 -7.70 20.35 13.40
CA LYS A 272 -7.79 21.16 14.65
C LYS A 272 -7.37 20.39 15.90
N LEU A 273 -7.44 19.07 15.87
CA LEU A 273 -7.23 18.24 17.04
C LEU A 273 -6.01 17.31 16.89
N LEU A 274 -5.16 17.46 15.88
CA LEU A 274 -4.16 16.43 15.50
C LEU A 274 -4.82 15.06 15.22
N VAL A 275 -6.11 15.03 14.90
CA VAL A 275 -6.97 13.86 15.07
C VAL A 275 -7.11 13.08 13.78
N ASP A 276 -6.93 13.67 12.64
CA ASP A 276 -6.90 12.94 11.38
C ASP A 276 -5.59 13.20 10.64
N LEU A 277 -4.54 12.70 11.24
CA LEU A 277 -3.21 12.75 10.67
C LEU A 277 -3.06 11.82 9.46
N LYS A 278 -4.04 10.95 9.15
CA LYS A 278 -4.04 10.22 7.88
C LYS A 278 -4.02 11.19 6.71
N THR A 279 -4.88 12.19 6.74
CA THR A 279 -4.90 13.26 5.74
C THR A 279 -3.67 14.16 5.86
N ALA A 280 -3.22 14.50 7.07
CA ALA A 280 -2.00 15.28 7.28
C ALA A 280 -0.74 14.50 6.87
N THR A 281 -0.61 13.23 7.22
CA THR A 281 0.49 12.37 6.77
C THR A 281 0.49 12.20 5.27
N GLN A 282 -0.66 12.05 4.66
CA GLN A 282 -0.79 12.04 3.21
C GLN A 282 -0.38 13.40 2.62
N LEU A 283 -0.82 14.50 3.18
CA LEU A 283 -0.43 15.85 2.76
C LEU A 283 1.06 16.12 3.01
N ILE A 284 1.65 15.63 4.10
CA ILE A 284 3.08 15.72 4.35
C ILE A 284 3.89 14.99 3.30
N LYS A 285 3.54 13.74 3.03
CA LYS A 285 4.18 12.97 1.95
C LYS A 285 4.16 13.70 0.62
N LEU A 286 3.11 14.48 0.41
CA LEU A 286 2.84 15.16 -0.84
C LEU A 286 3.54 16.53 -0.93
N TYR A 287 3.70 17.26 0.14
CA TYR A 287 4.10 18.67 0.13
C TYR A 287 5.31 18.98 1.03
N TYR A 288 6.03 17.96 1.48
CA TYR A 288 7.29 18.17 2.13
C TYR A 288 8.33 18.73 1.12
N PRO A 289 9.10 19.75 1.43
CA PRO A 289 9.20 20.46 2.73
C PRO A 289 8.16 21.56 2.96
N GLN A 290 7.29 21.87 1.99
CA GLN A 290 6.38 23.01 2.04
C GLN A 290 5.35 22.91 3.20
N MET A 291 4.95 21.69 3.56
CA MET A 291 3.99 21.43 4.65
C MET A 291 4.66 21.33 6.03
N ARG A 292 5.99 21.22 6.08
CA ARG A 292 6.72 21.07 7.34
C ARG A 292 6.38 22.14 8.36
N GLU A 293 6.33 23.41 7.95
CA GLU A 293 6.04 24.53 8.83
C GLU A 293 4.59 24.52 9.35
N ALA A 294 3.62 24.19 8.48
CA ALA A 294 2.22 24.12 8.88
C ALA A 294 1.98 23.00 9.89
N ILE A 295 2.59 21.84 9.68
CA ILE A 295 2.50 20.71 10.59
C ILE A 295 3.28 20.97 11.86
N PHE A 296 4.44 21.59 11.75
CA PHE A 296 5.20 22.03 12.89
C PHE A 296 4.38 22.97 13.79
N LYS A 297 3.67 23.95 13.23
CA LYS A 297 2.73 24.81 13.97
C LYS A 297 1.57 24.06 14.61
N LEU A 298 1.09 22.97 13.98
CA LEU A 298 0.10 22.08 14.57
C LEU A 298 0.64 21.34 15.79
N LEU A 299 1.85 20.81 15.65
CA LEU A 299 2.52 20.05 16.71
C LEU A 299 3.00 20.96 17.85
N THR A 300 3.46 22.19 17.57
CA THR A 300 3.82 23.17 18.62
C THR A 300 2.63 23.60 19.46
N LYS A 301 1.42 23.65 18.91
CA LYS A 301 0.18 23.82 19.71
C LYS A 301 -0.10 22.64 20.64
N ALA A 302 0.45 21.47 20.36
CA ALA A 302 0.40 20.29 21.20
C ALA A 302 1.60 20.18 22.15
N GLU A 303 2.28 21.29 22.43
CA GLU A 303 3.43 21.37 23.35
C GLU A 303 4.72 20.67 22.84
N MET A 304 4.88 20.58 21.52
CA MET A 304 6.10 20.06 20.91
C MET A 304 7.14 21.15 20.65
N GLN A 305 8.40 20.80 20.78
CA GLN A 305 9.51 21.72 20.55
C GLN A 305 10.00 21.69 19.09
N GLU A 306 10.52 22.82 18.62
CA GLU A 306 11.09 22.96 17.27
C GLU A 306 12.31 22.04 17.08
N GLY A 307 12.44 21.43 15.91
CA GLY A 307 13.55 20.53 15.58
C GLY A 307 13.35 19.06 15.92
N LEU A 308 12.23 18.69 16.59
CA LEU A 308 11.93 17.32 16.95
C LEU A 308 11.23 16.51 15.82
N ILE A 309 10.89 17.19 14.73
CA ILE A 309 10.15 16.57 13.63
C ILE A 309 11.06 16.41 12.43
N ASN A 310 11.16 15.20 11.94
CA ASN A 310 11.89 14.85 10.73
C ASN A 310 10.98 14.09 9.76
N TYR A 311 11.18 14.29 8.48
CA TYR A 311 10.50 13.52 7.46
C TYR A 311 11.50 12.63 6.73
N ASP A 312 11.27 11.33 6.80
CA ASP A 312 12.01 10.36 6.01
C ASP A 312 11.37 10.25 4.63
N SER A 313 12.02 10.85 3.63
CA SER A 313 11.56 10.81 2.24
C SER A 313 11.58 9.41 1.64
N ASP A 314 12.49 8.55 2.09
CA ASP A 314 12.68 7.20 1.53
C ASP A 314 11.60 6.25 2.04
N GLN A 315 11.21 6.41 3.31
CA GLN A 315 10.12 5.62 3.91
C GLN A 315 8.76 6.30 3.78
N GLY A 316 8.74 7.58 3.42
CA GLY A 316 7.52 8.37 3.34
C GLY A 316 6.81 8.51 4.68
N LYS A 317 7.55 8.44 5.80
CA LYS A 317 7.04 8.56 7.16
C LYS A 317 7.56 9.82 7.82
N MET A 318 6.75 10.39 8.71
CA MET A 318 7.18 11.45 9.57
C MET A 318 7.67 10.88 10.89
N GLN A 319 8.90 11.19 11.24
CA GLN A 319 9.49 10.86 12.52
C GLN A 319 9.31 12.02 13.49
N VAL A 320 8.86 11.72 14.68
CA VAL A 320 8.74 12.65 15.80
C VAL A 320 9.61 12.15 16.94
N LYS A 321 10.50 12.97 17.45
CA LYS A 321 11.44 12.59 18.52
C LYS A 321 11.27 13.46 19.77
N GLY A 322 11.27 12.80 20.94
CA GLY A 322 11.31 13.49 22.25
C GLY A 322 10.05 14.31 22.56
N ALA A 323 8.90 13.99 21.97
CA ALA A 323 7.67 14.73 22.18
C ALA A 323 6.95 14.26 23.44
N LYS A 324 6.34 15.22 24.16
CA LYS A 324 5.41 14.92 25.24
C LYS A 324 4.00 15.29 24.81
N LEU A 325 3.17 14.27 24.59
CA LEU A 325 1.78 14.38 24.19
C LEU A 325 0.90 13.82 25.32
N ASP A 326 0.62 14.66 26.32
CA ASP A 326 -0.10 14.29 27.55
C ASP A 326 -1.63 14.48 27.46
N LYS A 327 -2.12 15.07 26.38
CA LYS A 327 -3.55 15.19 26.07
C LYS A 327 -4.00 14.06 25.16
N CYS A 328 -5.26 13.65 25.24
CA CYS A 328 -5.82 12.61 24.35
C CYS A 328 -5.78 13.04 22.88
N PHE A 329 -4.93 12.40 22.09
CA PHE A 329 -4.83 12.61 20.66
C PHE A 329 -5.24 11.37 19.89
N SER A 330 -5.49 11.55 18.59
CA SER A 330 -5.47 10.46 17.63
C SER A 330 -4.26 10.62 16.71
N LEU A 331 -3.33 9.68 16.80
CA LEU A 331 -2.14 9.62 15.96
C LEU A 331 -2.29 8.51 14.93
N TYR A 332 -1.87 8.76 13.70
CA TYR A 332 -1.93 7.78 12.64
C TYR A 332 -0.72 7.88 11.69
N GLY A 333 0.02 6.79 11.54
CA GLY A 333 1.07 6.67 10.52
C GLY A 333 2.36 7.44 10.83
N PHE A 334 2.75 7.56 12.10
CA PHE A 334 3.99 8.20 12.53
C PHE A 334 5.03 7.21 13.01
N ASP A 335 6.30 7.57 12.85
CA ASP A 335 7.39 7.03 13.62
C ASP A 335 7.63 7.94 14.82
N MET A 336 7.37 7.42 16.02
CA MET A 336 7.56 8.14 17.28
C MET A 336 8.80 7.59 17.98
N VAL A 337 9.73 8.45 18.37
CA VAL A 337 11.00 8.07 19.00
C VAL A 337 11.17 8.81 20.32
N GLU A 338 11.43 8.08 21.40
CA GLU A 338 11.67 8.66 22.73
C GLU A 338 10.54 9.61 23.16
N CYS A 339 9.27 9.27 22.88
CA CYS A 339 8.12 10.13 23.16
C CYS A 339 7.32 9.68 24.39
N GLU A 340 6.72 10.62 25.09
CA GLU A 340 5.67 10.37 26.11
C GLU A 340 4.30 10.56 25.43
N LEU A 341 3.44 9.51 25.40
CA LEU A 341 2.23 9.51 24.60
C LEU A 341 0.99 9.17 25.39
N LYS A 342 -0.11 9.89 25.13
CA LYS A 342 -1.45 9.57 25.65
C LYS A 342 -2.51 9.81 24.58
N GLY A 343 -3.33 8.80 24.25
CA GLY A 343 -4.45 8.97 23.31
C GLY A 343 -4.76 7.73 22.48
N ASN A 344 -5.36 7.96 21.32
CA ASN A 344 -5.63 6.91 20.33
C ASN A 344 -4.51 6.88 19.29
N ILE A 345 -3.75 5.80 19.25
CA ILE A 345 -2.56 5.66 18.41
C ILE A 345 -2.80 4.50 17.44
N THR A 346 -2.73 4.77 16.16
CA THR A 346 -3.06 3.78 15.13
C THR A 346 -2.01 3.79 14.01
N ASP A 347 -1.58 2.60 13.59
CA ASP A 347 -0.67 2.39 12.46
C ASP A 347 0.66 3.16 12.60
N CYS A 348 1.18 3.26 13.83
CA CYS A 348 2.42 3.96 14.16
C CYS A 348 3.53 2.98 14.50
N ASP A 349 4.78 3.38 14.20
CA ASP A 349 5.98 2.71 14.69
C ASP A 349 6.53 3.49 15.89
N LEU A 350 6.64 2.83 17.05
CA LEU A 350 6.92 3.45 18.35
C LEU A 350 8.24 2.89 18.90
N PHE A 351 9.25 3.75 19.00
CA PHE A 351 10.61 3.40 19.43
C PHE A 351 10.93 4.08 20.76
N ASP A 352 11.27 3.32 21.77
CA ASP A 352 11.69 3.85 23.07
C ASP A 352 10.68 4.86 23.68
N CYS A 353 9.37 4.59 23.49
CA CYS A 353 8.31 5.49 23.93
C CYS A 353 7.71 5.07 25.29
N ASP A 354 7.29 6.06 26.09
CA ASP A 354 6.47 5.86 27.27
C ASP A 354 5.00 6.20 26.97
N ILE A 355 4.11 5.20 27.07
CA ILE A 355 2.74 5.29 26.62
C ILE A 355 1.81 4.91 27.77
N ARG A 356 0.88 5.81 28.13
CA ARG A 356 -0.02 5.59 29.28
C ARG A 356 -1.47 5.87 28.94
N ASP A 357 -2.38 5.14 29.59
CA ASP A 357 -3.84 5.33 29.51
C ASP A 357 -4.33 5.54 28.05
N SER A 358 -3.85 4.71 27.13
CA SER A 358 -4.01 4.92 25.68
C SER A 358 -4.68 3.71 25.00
N SER A 359 -5.14 3.94 23.78
CA SER A 359 -5.61 2.87 22.90
C SER A 359 -4.67 2.77 21.69
N LEU A 360 -4.00 1.64 21.53
CA LEU A 360 -3.10 1.35 20.42
C LEU A 360 -3.74 0.35 19.47
N SER A 361 -3.73 0.62 18.18
CA SER A 361 -4.25 -0.29 17.18
C SER A 361 -3.29 -0.37 15.98
N LYS A 362 -2.92 -1.58 15.58
CA LYS A 362 -2.02 -1.85 14.44
C LYS A 362 -0.65 -1.16 14.55
N CYS A 363 -0.17 -0.93 15.75
CA CYS A 363 1.13 -0.31 16.00
C CYS A 363 2.24 -1.34 16.13
N ASN A 364 3.47 -0.92 15.82
CA ASN A 364 4.67 -1.69 16.11
C ASN A 364 5.44 -1.00 17.23
N LEU A 365 5.73 -1.71 18.31
CA LEU A 365 6.47 -1.23 19.46
C LEU A 365 7.85 -1.85 19.48
N PHE A 366 8.87 -0.99 19.52
CA PHE A 366 10.28 -1.37 19.45
C PHE A 366 11.07 -0.76 20.61
N GLY A 367 12.32 -1.21 20.74
CA GLY A 367 13.25 -0.71 21.72
C GLY A 367 12.76 -0.95 23.15
N ALA A 368 13.08 -0.04 24.06
CA ALA A 368 12.70 -0.06 25.47
C ALA A 368 11.36 0.65 25.74
N SER A 369 10.37 0.54 24.80
CA SER A 369 9.07 1.15 24.99
C SER A 369 8.33 0.58 26.20
N THR A 370 7.74 1.47 27.01
CA THR A 370 6.89 1.13 28.16
C THR A 370 5.45 1.51 27.89
N VAL A 371 4.52 0.61 28.17
CA VAL A 371 3.09 0.82 27.94
C VAL A 371 2.31 0.44 29.19
N ALA A 372 1.58 1.39 29.77
CA ALA A 372 0.87 1.17 31.01
C ALA A 372 -0.62 1.55 30.93
N GLY A 373 -1.50 0.72 31.48
CA GLY A 373 -2.94 0.97 31.54
C GLY A 373 -3.60 1.09 30.16
N CYS A 374 -3.07 0.42 29.14
CA CYS A 374 -3.46 0.63 27.74
C CYS A 374 -4.29 -0.53 27.18
N LYS A 375 -5.09 -0.17 26.16
CA LYS A 375 -5.76 -1.11 25.26
C LYS A 375 -4.88 -1.30 24.02
N VAL A 376 -4.45 -2.54 23.73
CA VAL A 376 -3.50 -2.86 22.67
C VAL A 376 -4.11 -3.87 21.72
N GLU A 377 -4.46 -3.44 20.51
CA GLU A 377 -5.17 -4.25 19.52
C GLU A 377 -4.35 -4.48 18.26
N ASN A 378 -4.16 -5.74 17.88
CA ASN A 378 -3.47 -6.11 16.64
C ASN A 378 -2.08 -5.45 16.49
N CYS A 379 -1.35 -5.31 17.58
CA CYS A 379 -0.02 -4.69 17.62
C CYS A 379 1.10 -5.73 17.63
N TYR A 380 2.27 -5.32 17.14
CA TYR A 380 3.53 -6.07 17.28
C TYR A 380 4.36 -5.45 18.40
N THR A 381 4.96 -6.30 19.27
CA THR A 381 5.94 -5.84 20.27
C THR A 381 7.26 -6.58 20.13
N SER A 382 8.36 -5.85 20.19
CA SER A 382 9.71 -6.43 20.25
C SER A 382 10.07 -6.93 21.66
N ARG A 383 11.24 -7.55 21.81
CA ARG A 383 11.65 -8.25 23.05
C ARG A 383 11.83 -7.34 24.25
N ASN A 384 12.17 -6.08 24.05
CA ASN A 384 12.49 -5.15 25.14
C ASN A 384 11.30 -4.29 25.55
N VAL A 385 10.12 -4.49 24.94
CA VAL A 385 8.91 -3.76 25.28
C VAL A 385 8.33 -4.29 26.59
N GLU A 386 7.96 -3.37 27.49
CA GLU A 386 7.30 -3.68 28.75
C GLU A 386 5.85 -3.21 28.71
N LEU A 387 4.90 -4.11 29.02
CA LEU A 387 3.48 -3.81 29.20
C LEU A 387 3.12 -3.96 30.67
N ASP A 388 2.47 -2.95 31.25
CA ASP A 388 2.03 -2.96 32.64
C ASP A 388 0.51 -2.73 32.70
N ASP A 389 -0.22 -3.65 33.30
CA ASP A 389 -1.67 -3.64 33.45
C ASP A 389 -2.43 -3.30 32.13
N CYS A 390 -2.00 -3.92 31.03
CA CYS A 390 -2.57 -3.68 29.72
C CYS A 390 -3.61 -4.74 29.33
N TYR A 391 -4.57 -4.36 28.49
CA TYR A 391 -5.47 -5.27 27.81
C TYR A 391 -5.02 -5.46 26.36
N VAL A 392 -4.36 -6.59 26.09
CA VAL A 392 -3.84 -6.93 24.74
C VAL A 392 -4.78 -7.94 24.08
N PHE A 393 -5.20 -7.67 22.86
CA PHE A 393 -6.14 -8.53 22.13
C PHE A 393 -5.98 -8.44 20.62
N GLY A 394 -6.64 -9.37 19.92
CA GLY A 394 -6.70 -9.45 18.47
C GLY A 394 -5.76 -10.49 17.87
N GLN A 395 -6.28 -11.24 16.91
CA GLN A 395 -5.60 -12.39 16.28
C GLN A 395 -4.24 -12.02 15.62
N ASN A 396 -4.05 -10.76 15.26
CA ASN A 396 -2.83 -10.25 14.67
C ASN A 396 -1.84 -9.65 15.68
N SER A 397 -2.19 -9.65 17.00
CA SER A 397 -1.26 -9.23 18.04
C SER A 397 -0.11 -10.23 18.16
N VAL A 398 1.15 -9.74 18.06
CA VAL A 398 2.36 -10.55 18.26
C VAL A 398 3.16 -9.97 19.41
N PHE A 399 3.29 -10.72 20.47
CA PHE A 399 3.96 -10.28 21.69
C PHE A 399 5.28 -11.02 21.91
N SER A 400 6.35 -10.26 22.12
CA SER A 400 7.70 -10.78 22.38
C SER A 400 8.34 -10.23 23.68
N GLY A 401 7.74 -9.23 24.30
CA GLY A 401 8.27 -8.48 25.44
C GLY A 401 7.95 -9.07 26.82
N GLN A 402 7.89 -8.19 27.82
CA GLN A 402 7.46 -8.52 29.18
C GLN A 402 6.10 -7.92 29.45
N MET A 403 5.22 -8.65 30.10
CA MET A 403 3.91 -8.16 30.51
C MET A 403 3.70 -8.47 32.00
N LYS A 404 3.31 -7.45 32.76
CA LYS A 404 3.00 -7.52 34.19
C LYS A 404 1.54 -7.16 34.40
N GLY A 405 0.78 -8.02 35.06
CA GLY A 405 -0.64 -7.78 35.22
C GLY A 405 -1.43 -7.79 33.92
N GLY A 406 -2.67 -7.30 33.97
CA GLY A 406 -3.53 -7.15 32.80
C GLY A 406 -3.97 -8.47 32.15
N ILE A 407 -4.46 -8.38 30.90
CA ILE A 407 -5.01 -9.50 30.13
C ILE A 407 -4.40 -9.56 28.75
N PHE A 408 -3.94 -10.77 28.32
CA PHE A 408 -3.54 -11.05 26.95
C PHE A 408 -4.49 -12.08 26.32
N ARG A 409 -5.25 -11.66 25.31
CA ARG A 409 -6.31 -12.48 24.72
C ARG A 409 -6.24 -12.54 23.19
N GLN A 410 -6.39 -13.74 22.63
CA GLN A 410 -6.52 -13.99 21.18
C GLN A 410 -5.35 -13.43 20.34
N GLY A 411 -4.12 -13.60 20.85
CA GLY A 411 -2.91 -13.17 20.14
C GLY A 411 -1.87 -14.27 20.03
N ARG A 412 -0.71 -13.92 19.51
CA ARG A 412 0.45 -14.81 19.35
C ARG A 412 1.57 -14.36 20.26
N ALA A 413 2.13 -15.27 21.04
CA ALA A 413 3.28 -15.01 21.89
C ALA A 413 4.52 -15.76 21.37
N THR A 414 5.64 -15.04 21.20
CA THR A 414 6.91 -15.66 20.83
C THR A 414 7.54 -16.36 22.04
N LYS A 415 8.59 -17.16 21.80
CA LYS A 415 9.37 -17.82 22.88
C LYS A 415 10.05 -16.83 23.86
N HIS A 416 10.10 -15.55 23.51
CA HIS A 416 10.71 -14.51 24.34
C HIS A 416 9.69 -13.77 25.21
N ALA A 417 8.38 -13.99 24.98
CA ALA A 417 7.32 -13.39 25.77
C ALA A 417 7.39 -13.90 27.23
N LYS A 418 7.32 -12.96 28.18
CA LYS A 418 7.28 -13.22 29.60
C LYS A 418 6.01 -12.62 30.17
N PHE A 419 5.28 -13.40 30.97
CA PHE A 419 4.05 -13.00 31.63
C PHE A 419 4.21 -13.14 33.14
N ASP A 420 3.93 -12.06 33.87
CA ASP A 420 3.98 -12.00 35.32
C ASP A 420 2.66 -11.46 35.87
N GLY A 421 1.88 -12.28 36.55
CA GLY A 421 0.54 -11.92 37.02
C GLY A 421 -0.48 -11.60 35.90
N THR A 422 -0.15 -11.93 34.65
CA THR A 422 -1.01 -11.66 33.49
C THR A 422 -2.01 -12.78 33.27
N GLU A 423 -3.28 -12.47 33.07
CA GLU A 423 -4.28 -13.42 32.60
C GLU A 423 -4.10 -13.69 31.11
N VAL A 424 -3.82 -14.94 30.73
CA VAL A 424 -3.53 -15.33 29.33
C VAL A 424 -4.63 -16.24 28.81
N ILE A 425 -5.34 -15.79 27.76
CA ILE A 425 -6.53 -16.46 27.22
C ILE A 425 -6.38 -16.68 25.71
N GLU A 426 -6.59 -17.91 25.25
CA GLU A 426 -6.67 -18.27 23.83
C GLU A 426 -5.50 -17.74 22.98
N ILE A 427 -4.27 -17.99 23.43
CA ILE A 427 -3.07 -17.55 22.69
C ILE A 427 -2.42 -18.67 21.89
N GLU A 428 -1.81 -18.31 20.78
CA GLU A 428 -0.91 -19.16 20.01
C GLU A 428 0.55 -18.90 20.42
N LYS A 429 1.29 -19.96 20.77
CA LYS A 429 2.74 -19.85 20.99
C LYS A 429 3.48 -20.07 19.66
N ILE A 430 4.23 -19.07 19.23
CA ILE A 430 5.03 -19.10 18.00
C ILE A 430 6.52 -19.18 18.32
N LYS A 431 7.29 -19.79 17.41
CA LYS A 431 8.75 -20.04 17.58
C LYS A 431 9.59 -18.77 17.48
#